data_ba102fc201f0253dc003d0f9b17d07cb
#
_entry.id   ba102fc201f0253dc003d0f9b17d07cb
#
_cell.length_a   1.000
_cell.length_b   1.000
_cell.length_c   1.000
_cell.angle_alpha   90.00
_cell.angle_beta   90.00
_cell.angle_gamma   90.00
#
_symmetry.space_group_name_H-M   'P 1'
#
loop_
_entity.id
_entity.type
_entity.pdbx_description
1 polymer ?
#
loop_
_entity_poly.entity_id
_entity_poly.type
_entity_poly.pdbx_seq_one_letter_code
_entity_poly.pdbx_strand_id
1 'polypeptide(L)'
;VQRTHFLKLSRSGYRQKVEDLTYEDLQVIKSQFVDGAIRAKQAGFDGVELHYAHAYTMTCLLSRLSNKRTDMYGRTLEGRLRLPLEVLRAVREAVGKDFVVGARINGDEFISDGNTLLDSIPISLRLAEEGLDYLSVSCGGKFEDATVFNGKTETLPGVPDPYSGYSGQRSFPWYWMPNAVNVYLAEAIRNALRAAGHN
;
A
#
# COMPACT_ATOMS: atom_id res chain seq x y z
N VAL A 1 -17.33 8.47 10.16
CA VAL A 1 -18.33 8.37 9.07
C VAL A 1 -17.88 7.34 8.03
N GLN A 2 -16.59 7.27 7.67
CA GLN A 2 -16.07 6.41 6.60
C GLN A 2 -15.90 4.93 6.98
N ARG A 3 -15.56 4.63 8.23
CA ARG A 3 -15.49 3.23 8.71
C ARG A 3 -16.81 2.50 8.52
N THR A 4 -17.93 3.22 8.65
CA THR A 4 -19.27 2.69 8.46
C THR A 4 -19.60 2.49 6.98
N HIS A 5 -19.05 3.34 6.10
CA HIS A 5 -19.27 3.25 4.66
C HIS A 5 -18.48 2.07 4.06
N PHE A 6 -17.21 1.92 4.45
CA PHE A 6 -16.36 0.82 4.03
C PHE A 6 -16.89 -0.56 4.49
N LEU A 7 -17.40 -0.65 5.73
CA LEU A 7 -18.03 -1.87 6.25
C LEU A 7 -19.36 -2.19 5.57
N LYS A 8 -20.16 -1.17 5.16
CA LYS A 8 -21.37 -1.37 4.37
C LYS A 8 -21.05 -1.89 2.97
N LEU A 9 -20.03 -1.35 2.31
CA LEU A 9 -19.60 -1.76 0.99
C LEU A 9 -19.04 -3.20 1.00
N SER A 10 -18.27 -3.58 2.03
CA SER A 10 -17.76 -4.95 2.16
C SER A 10 -18.86 -5.99 2.46
N ARG A 11 -19.91 -5.60 3.19
CA ARG A 11 -21.06 -6.49 3.47
C ARG A 11 -22.00 -6.65 2.29
N SER A 12 -22.06 -5.68 1.38
CA SER A 12 -22.89 -5.76 0.16
C SER A 12 -22.22 -6.51 -1.00
N GLY A 13 -21.00 -7.02 -0.82
CA GLY A 13 -20.23 -7.64 -1.89
C GLY A 13 -19.75 -6.66 -2.97
N TYR A 14 -20.02 -5.37 -2.82
CA TYR A 14 -19.55 -4.34 -3.74
C TYR A 14 -18.14 -3.91 -3.35
N ARG A 15 -17.17 -4.25 -4.19
CA ARG A 15 -15.82 -3.68 -4.13
C ARG A 15 -15.77 -2.46 -5.04
N GLN A 16 -15.57 -1.29 -4.45
CA GLN A 16 -15.28 -0.10 -5.24
C GLN A 16 -13.96 -0.31 -5.98
N LYS A 17 -14.03 -0.28 -7.31
CA LYS A 17 -12.84 -0.39 -8.13
C LYS A 17 -12.08 0.94 -8.13
N VAL A 18 -10.77 0.88 -8.31
CA VAL A 18 -9.94 2.09 -8.39
C VAL A 18 -10.37 2.99 -9.56
N GLU A 19 -10.88 2.38 -10.64
CA GLU A 19 -11.37 3.09 -11.82
C GLU A 19 -12.65 3.91 -11.56
N ASP A 20 -13.44 3.52 -10.56
CA ASP A 20 -14.70 4.19 -10.22
C ASP A 20 -14.47 5.44 -9.34
N LEU A 21 -13.25 5.66 -8.83
CA LEU A 21 -12.91 6.84 -8.04
C LEU A 21 -12.88 8.09 -8.94
N THR A 22 -13.61 9.11 -8.55
CA THR A 22 -13.55 10.42 -9.20
C THR A 22 -12.27 11.17 -8.80
N TYR A 23 -11.99 12.28 -9.46
CA TYR A 23 -10.89 13.16 -9.05
C TYR A 23 -11.13 13.70 -7.62
N GLU A 24 -12.36 14.06 -7.30
CA GLU A 24 -12.79 14.53 -5.98
C GLU A 24 -12.55 13.47 -4.91
N ASP A 25 -12.86 12.20 -5.18
CA ASP A 25 -12.57 11.09 -4.26
C ASP A 25 -11.07 10.97 -3.98
N LEU A 26 -10.22 11.13 -5.00
CA LEU A 26 -8.77 11.11 -4.84
C LEU A 26 -8.27 12.28 -3.97
N GLN A 27 -8.87 13.48 -4.12
CA GLN A 27 -8.56 14.63 -3.27
C GLN A 27 -9.03 14.40 -1.82
N VAL A 28 -10.19 13.77 -1.61
CA VAL A 28 -10.66 13.38 -0.28
C VAL A 28 -9.71 12.36 0.36
N ILE A 29 -9.26 11.35 -0.38
CA ILE A 29 -8.25 10.40 0.12
C ILE A 29 -6.99 11.16 0.57
N LYS A 30 -6.47 12.06 -0.27
CA LYS A 30 -5.29 12.86 0.05
C LYS A 30 -5.49 13.68 1.33
N SER A 31 -6.61 14.41 1.45
CA SER A 31 -6.89 15.22 2.64
C SER A 31 -6.95 14.40 3.92
N GLN A 32 -7.45 13.17 3.86
CA GLN A 32 -7.53 12.29 5.04
C GLN A 32 -6.17 11.85 5.56
N PHE A 33 -5.19 11.59 4.67
CA PHE A 33 -3.82 11.33 5.07
C PHE A 33 -3.20 12.56 5.75
N VAL A 34 -3.41 13.75 5.17
CA VAL A 34 -2.93 15.03 5.74
C VAL A 34 -3.54 15.26 7.12
N ASP A 35 -4.86 15.16 7.25
CA ASP A 35 -5.57 15.36 8.52
C ASP A 35 -5.13 14.34 9.58
N GLY A 36 -4.86 13.11 9.17
CA GLY A 36 -4.31 12.06 10.03
C GLY A 36 -2.94 12.43 10.58
N ALA A 37 -2.05 12.93 9.72
CA ALA A 37 -0.70 13.35 10.10
C ALA A 37 -0.71 14.59 11.00
N ILE A 38 -1.56 15.57 10.72
CA ILE A 38 -1.74 16.76 11.57
C ILE A 38 -2.21 16.33 12.97
N ARG A 39 -3.21 15.45 13.06
CA ARG A 39 -3.69 14.96 14.37
C ARG A 39 -2.62 14.19 15.13
N ALA A 40 -1.81 13.37 14.46
CA ALA A 40 -0.70 12.68 15.09
C ALA A 40 0.31 13.65 15.67
N LYS A 41 0.70 14.69 14.91
CA LYS A 41 1.60 15.74 15.37
C LYS A 41 1.04 16.51 16.57
N GLN A 42 -0.25 16.87 16.53
CA GLN A 42 -0.95 17.56 17.63
C GLN A 42 -1.04 16.68 18.89
N ALA A 43 -1.10 15.37 18.73
CA ALA A 43 -1.11 14.41 19.83
C ALA A 43 0.29 14.10 20.40
N GLY A 44 1.36 14.75 19.88
CA GLY A 44 2.73 14.62 20.40
C GLY A 44 3.50 13.41 19.88
N PHE A 45 3.08 12.80 18.75
CA PHE A 45 3.89 11.78 18.10
C PHE A 45 5.09 12.42 17.39
N ASP A 46 6.18 11.66 17.26
CA ASP A 46 7.41 12.09 16.57
C ASP A 46 7.32 11.94 15.05
N GLY A 47 6.39 11.13 14.56
CA GLY A 47 6.22 10.88 13.13
C GLY A 47 4.99 10.05 12.79
N VAL A 48 4.82 9.81 11.49
CA VAL A 48 3.79 8.95 10.91
C VAL A 48 4.36 8.02 9.86
N GLU A 49 3.76 6.84 9.69
CA GLU A 49 4.03 5.92 8.60
C GLU A 49 2.83 5.89 7.65
N LEU A 50 3.02 6.34 6.41
CA LEU A 50 2.02 6.30 5.35
C LEU A 50 1.82 4.84 4.90
N HIS A 51 0.61 4.33 5.03
CA HIS A 51 0.33 2.94 4.73
C HIS A 51 0.02 2.71 3.25
N TYR A 52 1.01 2.27 2.50
CA TYR A 52 0.95 1.99 1.05
C TYR A 52 1.12 0.49 0.75
N ALA A 53 0.67 -0.38 1.66
CA ALA A 53 0.85 -1.83 1.59
C ALA A 53 -0.45 -2.61 1.79
N HIS A 54 -0.41 -3.94 1.62
CA HIS A 54 -1.38 -4.96 2.03
C HIS A 54 -2.77 -4.87 1.37
N ALA A 55 -2.83 -4.44 0.09
CA ALA A 55 -4.06 -4.28 -0.68
C ALA A 55 -5.10 -3.32 -0.06
N TYR A 56 -4.62 -2.32 0.72
CA TYR A 56 -5.45 -1.20 1.14
C TYR A 56 -5.45 -0.09 0.08
N THR A 57 -6.17 0.99 0.32
CA THR A 57 -6.46 2.04 -0.67
C THR A 57 -5.24 2.48 -1.49
N MET A 58 -4.13 2.80 -0.83
CA MET A 58 -2.95 3.29 -1.55
C MET A 58 -2.22 2.18 -2.31
N THR A 59 -2.19 0.96 -1.77
CA THR A 59 -1.65 -0.18 -2.51
C THR A 59 -2.48 -0.45 -3.76
N CYS A 60 -3.81 -0.39 -3.67
CA CYS A 60 -4.68 -0.60 -4.82
C CYS A 60 -4.47 0.45 -5.92
N LEU A 61 -4.09 1.68 -5.56
CA LEU A 61 -3.73 2.73 -6.51
C LEU A 61 -2.34 2.51 -7.12
N LEU A 62 -1.38 1.95 -6.35
CA LEU A 62 -0.04 1.60 -6.82
C LEU A 62 0.01 0.34 -7.67
N SER A 63 -0.83 -0.65 -7.34
CA SER A 63 -0.81 -1.97 -7.95
C SER A 63 -1.29 -1.94 -9.40
N ARG A 64 -0.53 -2.56 -10.28
CA ARG A 64 -0.96 -2.77 -11.67
C ARG A 64 -2.08 -3.81 -11.80
N LEU A 65 -2.27 -4.66 -10.77
CA LEU A 65 -3.39 -5.60 -10.71
C LEU A 65 -4.72 -4.86 -10.53
N SER A 66 -4.80 -3.94 -9.59
CA SER A 66 -6.04 -3.27 -9.19
C SER A 66 -6.25 -1.90 -9.83
N ASN A 67 -5.18 -1.18 -10.20
CA ASN A 67 -5.31 0.11 -10.85
C ASN A 67 -5.37 -0.04 -12.38
N LYS A 68 -6.57 -0.09 -12.92
CA LYS A 68 -6.84 -0.13 -14.36
C LYS A 68 -7.30 1.22 -14.92
N ARG A 69 -7.07 2.31 -14.18
CA ARG A 69 -7.41 3.68 -14.63
C ARG A 69 -6.70 4.02 -15.94
N THR A 70 -7.39 4.78 -16.77
CA THR A 70 -6.88 5.25 -18.08
C THR A 70 -6.52 6.73 -18.07
N ASP A 71 -6.71 7.42 -16.95
CA ASP A 71 -6.37 8.82 -16.73
C ASP A 71 -4.93 8.99 -16.17
N MET A 72 -4.62 10.19 -15.71
CA MET A 72 -3.30 10.55 -15.16
C MET A 72 -2.93 9.85 -13.85
N TYR A 73 -3.88 9.17 -13.18
CA TYR A 73 -3.65 8.41 -11.94
C TYR A 73 -3.52 6.91 -12.17
N GLY A 74 -3.34 6.46 -13.44
CA GLY A 74 -3.20 5.06 -13.82
C GLY A 74 -2.26 4.86 -15.00
N ARG A 75 -2.49 3.80 -15.79
CA ARG A 75 -1.79 3.40 -17.04
C ARG A 75 -0.31 3.05 -16.84
N THR A 76 0.51 4.00 -16.39
CA THR A 76 1.97 3.86 -16.24
C THR A 76 2.34 3.79 -14.76
N LEU A 77 3.57 3.41 -14.47
CA LEU A 77 4.10 3.47 -13.09
C LEU A 77 3.99 4.89 -12.52
N GLU A 78 4.39 5.90 -13.30
CA GLU A 78 4.31 7.31 -12.89
C GLU A 78 2.85 7.75 -12.61
N GLY A 79 1.89 7.27 -13.41
CA GLY A 79 0.47 7.54 -13.15
C GLY A 79 0.00 6.89 -11.85
N ARG A 80 0.34 5.63 -11.61
CA ARG A 80 0.00 4.93 -10.37
C ARG A 80 0.69 5.53 -9.13
N LEU A 81 1.89 6.09 -9.28
CA LEU A 81 2.63 6.79 -8.23
C LEU A 81 2.09 8.20 -7.94
N ARG A 82 1.34 8.81 -8.83
CA ARG A 82 0.92 10.21 -8.73
C ARG A 82 0.26 10.54 -7.38
N LEU A 83 -0.82 9.83 -7.02
CA LEU A 83 -1.51 10.11 -5.76
C LEU A 83 -0.63 9.80 -4.53
N PRO A 84 0.10 8.67 -4.43
CA PRO A 84 1.07 8.43 -3.37
C PRO A 84 2.08 9.56 -3.16
N LEU A 85 2.64 10.11 -4.26
CA LEU A 85 3.59 11.23 -4.18
C LEU A 85 2.90 12.55 -3.80
N GLU A 86 1.71 12.82 -4.33
CA GLU A 86 0.89 13.99 -3.92
C GLU A 86 0.54 13.94 -2.43
N VAL A 87 0.23 12.76 -1.90
CA VAL A 87 -0.03 12.56 -0.46
C VAL A 87 1.23 12.83 0.35
N LEU A 88 2.37 12.25 -0.05
CA LEU A 88 3.65 12.44 0.66
C LEU A 88 4.01 13.94 0.73
N ARG A 89 3.96 14.66 -0.41
CA ARG A 89 4.23 16.10 -0.45
C ARG A 89 3.29 16.89 0.44
N ALA A 90 1.98 16.64 0.35
CA ALA A 90 0.98 17.34 1.13
C ALA A 90 1.10 17.08 2.63
N VAL A 91 1.42 15.83 3.03
CA VAL A 91 1.70 15.49 4.43
C VAL A 91 2.96 16.22 4.90
N ARG A 92 4.05 16.16 4.14
CA ARG A 92 5.31 16.86 4.47
C ARG A 92 5.11 18.38 4.62
N GLU A 93 4.36 18.98 3.72
CA GLU A 93 4.01 20.42 3.81
C GLU A 93 3.24 20.74 5.09
N ALA A 94 2.26 19.90 5.46
CA ALA A 94 1.42 20.13 6.63
C ALA A 94 2.13 19.90 7.96
N VAL A 95 3.04 18.91 8.05
CA VAL A 95 3.72 18.58 9.31
C VAL A 95 5.11 19.21 9.46
N GLY A 96 5.70 19.69 8.37
CA GLY A 96 7.04 20.31 8.36
C GLY A 96 8.18 19.27 8.33
N LYS A 97 9.41 19.77 8.24
CA LYS A 97 10.62 18.98 8.03
C LYS A 97 11.12 18.22 9.27
N ASP A 98 10.74 18.68 10.46
CA ASP A 98 11.22 18.14 11.73
C ASP A 98 10.34 16.98 12.25
N PHE A 99 9.25 16.67 11.54
CA PHE A 99 8.35 15.56 11.85
C PHE A 99 8.65 14.39 10.93
N VAL A 100 8.87 13.19 11.49
CA VAL A 100 9.24 12.02 10.69
C VAL A 100 8.06 11.55 9.84
N VAL A 101 8.29 11.35 8.53
CA VAL A 101 7.31 10.81 7.59
C VAL A 101 7.91 9.60 6.89
N GLY A 102 7.52 8.42 7.31
CA GLY A 102 7.85 7.17 6.64
C GLY A 102 6.73 6.64 5.75
N ALA A 103 7.02 5.61 4.99
CA ALA A 103 6.00 4.86 4.26
C ALA A 103 6.22 3.35 4.39
N ARG A 104 5.12 2.60 4.45
CA ARG A 104 5.14 1.13 4.33
C ARG A 104 4.66 0.74 2.95
N ILE A 105 5.47 0.01 2.22
CA ILE A 105 5.15 -0.50 0.88
C ILE A 105 5.24 -2.03 0.82
N ASN A 106 4.65 -2.62 -0.22
CA ASN A 106 4.95 -4.00 -0.57
C ASN A 106 6.22 -4.06 -1.44
N GLY A 107 7.20 -4.86 -1.03
CA GLY A 107 8.33 -5.22 -1.88
C GLY A 107 7.91 -6.17 -3.00
N ASP A 108 6.90 -7.01 -2.74
CA ASP A 108 6.24 -7.89 -3.71
C ASP A 108 4.80 -8.13 -3.27
N GLU A 109 3.85 -8.12 -4.18
CA GLU A 109 2.44 -8.39 -3.89
C GLU A 109 2.12 -9.89 -3.85
N PHE A 110 3.03 -10.74 -4.37
CA PHE A 110 2.89 -12.19 -4.43
C PHE A 110 1.57 -12.65 -5.05
N ILE A 111 1.13 -11.97 -6.09
CA ILE A 111 -0.05 -12.32 -6.87
C ILE A 111 0.21 -12.10 -8.36
N SER A 112 -0.43 -12.92 -9.19
CA SER A 112 -0.33 -12.78 -10.66
C SER A 112 -0.77 -11.37 -11.08
N ASP A 113 -0.05 -10.77 -12.00
CA ASP A 113 -0.26 -9.40 -12.48
C ASP A 113 -0.11 -8.29 -11.44
N GLY A 114 0.24 -8.60 -10.20
CA GLY A 114 0.57 -7.64 -9.15
C GLY A 114 1.94 -7.00 -9.33
N ASN A 115 2.25 -6.02 -8.49
CA ASN A 115 3.59 -5.44 -8.43
C ASN A 115 4.58 -6.47 -7.86
N THR A 116 5.74 -6.54 -8.48
CA THR A 116 6.87 -7.36 -8.04
C THR A 116 8.01 -6.47 -7.55
N LEU A 117 9.11 -7.08 -7.14
CA LEU A 117 10.33 -6.35 -6.76
C LEU A 117 10.82 -5.41 -7.86
N LEU A 118 10.60 -5.74 -9.15
CA LEU A 118 10.94 -4.88 -10.29
C LEU A 118 10.11 -3.60 -10.35
N ASP A 119 8.89 -3.62 -9.79
CA ASP A 119 8.03 -2.43 -9.68
C ASP A 119 8.33 -1.66 -8.39
N SER A 120 8.56 -2.37 -7.28
CA SER A 120 8.72 -1.73 -5.97
C SER A 120 10.07 -1.03 -5.80
N ILE A 121 11.13 -1.45 -6.50
CA ILE A 121 12.40 -0.71 -6.55
C ILE A 121 12.21 0.71 -7.11
N PRO A 122 11.69 0.92 -8.33
CA PRO A 122 11.45 2.28 -8.83
C PRO A 122 10.42 3.06 -8.00
N ILE A 123 9.40 2.41 -7.42
CA ILE A 123 8.48 3.04 -6.46
C ILE A 123 9.27 3.60 -5.26
N SER A 124 10.17 2.81 -4.69
CA SER A 124 10.99 3.20 -3.54
C SER A 124 11.91 4.38 -3.84
N LEU A 125 12.55 4.35 -5.02
CA LEU A 125 13.40 5.45 -5.49
C LEU A 125 12.61 6.75 -5.60
N ARG A 126 11.44 6.73 -6.22
CA ARG A 126 10.58 7.91 -6.37
C ARG A 126 10.10 8.47 -5.02
N LEU A 127 9.77 7.60 -4.05
CA LEU A 127 9.42 8.03 -2.69
C LEU A 127 10.61 8.65 -1.95
N ALA A 128 11.81 8.09 -2.10
CA ALA A 128 13.02 8.64 -1.49
C ALA A 128 13.40 10.01 -2.08
N GLU A 129 13.30 10.16 -3.41
CA GLU A 129 13.52 11.45 -4.11
C GLU A 129 12.58 12.56 -3.62
N GLU A 130 11.37 12.23 -3.17
CA GLU A 130 10.39 13.17 -2.61
C GLU A 130 10.62 13.49 -1.11
N GLY A 131 11.72 13.01 -0.52
CA GLY A 131 12.10 13.33 0.85
C GLY A 131 11.39 12.50 1.92
N LEU A 132 11.11 11.23 1.62
CA LEU A 132 10.68 10.26 2.63
C LEU A 132 11.81 9.99 3.63
N ASP A 133 11.54 9.98 4.93
CA ASP A 133 12.57 9.79 5.96
C ASP A 133 12.98 8.33 6.12
N TYR A 134 12.05 7.39 5.96
CA TYR A 134 12.34 5.95 5.98
C TYR A 134 11.32 5.14 5.19
N LEU A 135 11.73 3.97 4.77
CA LEU A 135 10.89 3.01 4.06
C LEU A 135 10.77 1.70 4.86
N SER A 136 9.54 1.30 5.15
CA SER A 136 9.22 0.02 5.76
C SER A 136 8.78 -0.96 4.67
N VAL A 137 9.56 -2.02 4.46
CA VAL A 137 9.27 -2.99 3.40
C VAL A 137 8.50 -4.18 3.97
N SER A 138 7.29 -4.34 3.50
CA SER A 138 6.40 -5.48 3.74
C SER A 138 6.15 -6.25 2.44
N CYS A 139 5.17 -7.13 2.41
CA CYS A 139 4.80 -7.83 1.19
C CYS A 139 3.37 -8.39 1.26
N GLY A 140 2.84 -8.80 0.10
CA GLY A 140 1.54 -9.45 0.01
C GLY A 140 0.37 -8.58 0.47
N GLY A 141 -0.77 -9.19 0.68
CA GLY A 141 -1.96 -8.48 1.16
C GLY A 141 -3.26 -9.20 0.83
N LYS A 142 -4.37 -8.52 1.04
CA LYS A 142 -5.73 -8.98 0.76
C LYS A 142 -6.09 -8.86 -0.72
N PHE A 143 -5.26 -9.34 -1.62
CA PHE A 143 -5.52 -9.30 -3.05
C PHE A 143 -6.46 -10.41 -3.50
N GLU A 144 -6.40 -11.58 -2.83
CA GLU A 144 -7.18 -12.75 -3.15
C GLU A 144 -8.43 -12.78 -2.27
N ASP A 145 -9.59 -12.96 -2.90
CA ASP A 145 -10.77 -13.40 -2.16
C ASP A 145 -10.58 -14.86 -1.77
N ALA A 146 -10.88 -15.16 -0.51
CA ALA A 146 -10.77 -16.45 0.12
C ALA A 146 -10.54 -17.63 -0.83
N THR A 147 -9.53 -18.39 -0.54
CA THR A 147 -9.02 -19.56 -1.26
C THR A 147 -9.97 -20.22 -2.24
N VAL A 148 -9.63 -20.17 -3.49
CA VAL A 148 -10.20 -21.11 -4.47
C VAL A 148 -9.52 -22.46 -4.24
N PHE A 149 -10.08 -23.29 -3.37
CA PHE A 149 -9.71 -24.69 -3.27
C PHE A 149 -10.65 -25.47 -4.21
N ASN A 150 -10.11 -26.19 -5.18
CA ASN A 150 -10.86 -26.99 -6.16
C ASN A 150 -11.93 -26.22 -6.95
N GLY A 151 -11.69 -24.97 -7.33
CA GLY A 151 -12.64 -24.17 -8.13
C GLY A 151 -13.84 -23.66 -7.35
N LYS A 152 -13.88 -23.84 -6.04
CA LYS A 152 -14.92 -23.28 -5.14
C LYS A 152 -14.29 -22.31 -4.18
N THR A 153 -14.95 -21.17 -3.98
CA THR A 153 -14.61 -20.21 -2.92
C THR A 153 -15.05 -20.80 -1.59
N GLU A 154 -14.17 -21.48 -0.89
CA GLU A 154 -14.43 -21.96 0.46
C GLU A 154 -13.79 -20.99 1.45
N THR A 155 -14.61 -20.14 2.04
CA THR A 155 -14.30 -19.58 3.35
C THR A 155 -14.46 -20.70 4.36
N LEU A 156 -13.43 -20.94 5.17
CA LEU A 156 -13.60 -21.81 6.35
C LEU A 156 -14.80 -21.30 7.15
N PRO A 157 -15.81 -22.15 7.43
CA PRO A 157 -17.00 -21.71 8.15
C PRO A 157 -16.61 -21.03 9.45
N GLY A 158 -16.98 -19.75 9.62
CA GLY A 158 -16.82 -19.00 10.86
C GLY A 158 -15.52 -18.21 11.00
N VAL A 159 -14.61 -18.24 10.04
CA VAL A 159 -13.40 -17.41 10.07
C VAL A 159 -13.36 -16.54 8.80
N PRO A 160 -13.69 -15.24 8.88
CA PRO A 160 -13.35 -14.32 7.83
C PRO A 160 -11.82 -14.19 7.83
N ASP A 161 -11.12 -15.00 7.04
CA ASP A 161 -9.69 -14.83 6.87
C ASP A 161 -9.44 -13.77 5.78
N PRO A 162 -9.11 -12.54 6.17
CA PRO A 162 -8.81 -11.48 5.23
C PRO A 162 -7.45 -11.65 4.55
N TYR A 163 -6.68 -12.64 4.96
CA TYR A 163 -5.33 -12.92 4.47
C TYR A 163 -5.23 -14.34 3.92
N SER A 164 -6.31 -14.81 3.29
CA SER A 164 -6.32 -16.07 2.56
C SER A 164 -5.49 -15.97 1.27
N GLY A 165 -5.17 -17.12 0.70
CA GLY A 165 -4.35 -17.22 -0.49
C GLY A 165 -2.85 -17.03 -0.24
N TYR A 166 -2.06 -17.19 -1.29
CA TYR A 166 -0.60 -17.12 -1.19
C TYR A 166 -0.11 -15.70 -0.81
N SER A 167 -0.69 -14.68 -1.42
CA SER A 167 -0.38 -13.27 -1.13
C SER A 167 -0.66 -12.90 0.34
N GLY A 168 -1.80 -13.33 0.87
CA GLY A 168 -2.17 -13.08 2.26
C GLY A 168 -1.23 -13.77 3.25
N GLN A 169 -0.88 -15.01 3.00
CA GLN A 169 0.07 -15.78 3.83
C GLN A 169 1.48 -15.16 3.83
N ARG A 170 1.91 -14.50 2.76
CA ARG A 170 3.19 -13.80 2.71
C ARG A 170 3.19 -12.53 3.56
N SER A 171 2.03 -11.86 3.74
CA SER A 171 1.90 -10.72 4.66
C SER A 171 2.05 -11.09 6.13
N PHE A 172 1.59 -12.29 6.48
CA PHE A 172 1.67 -12.85 7.82
C PHE A 172 2.32 -14.24 7.76
N PRO A 173 3.67 -14.31 7.68
CA PRO A 173 4.38 -15.57 7.62
C PRO A 173 4.01 -16.46 8.80
N TRP A 174 3.54 -17.66 8.51
CA TRP A 174 3.17 -18.64 9.51
C TRP A 174 4.41 -19.20 10.22
N TYR A 175 4.23 -19.75 11.41
CA TYR A 175 5.32 -20.25 12.25
C TYR A 175 6.21 -21.34 11.60
N TRP A 176 5.71 -22.05 10.58
CA TRP A 176 6.49 -23.04 9.80
C TRP A 176 7.32 -22.44 8.67
N MET A 177 7.11 -21.16 8.33
CA MET A 177 7.93 -20.50 7.32
C MET A 177 9.33 -20.23 7.87
N PRO A 178 10.36 -20.24 7.01
CA PRO A 178 11.70 -19.88 7.43
C PRO A 178 11.74 -18.48 8.05
N ASN A 179 12.56 -18.31 9.09
CA ASN A 179 12.83 -16.99 9.64
C ASN A 179 13.35 -16.06 8.54
N ALA A 180 12.97 -14.78 8.63
CA ALA A 180 13.44 -13.73 7.70
C ALA A 180 13.04 -13.96 6.22
N VAL A 181 11.97 -14.71 5.96
CA VAL A 181 11.52 -15.13 4.62
C VAL A 181 11.30 -13.95 3.64
N ASN A 182 11.09 -12.73 4.12
CA ASN A 182 10.84 -11.54 3.30
C ASN A 182 12.01 -10.53 3.33
N VAL A 183 13.09 -10.79 4.06
CA VAL A 183 14.21 -9.84 4.22
C VAL A 183 14.89 -9.51 2.90
N TYR A 184 14.97 -10.46 1.97
CA TYR A 184 15.57 -10.23 0.65
C TYR A 184 14.92 -9.09 -0.14
N LEU A 185 13.62 -8.82 0.09
CA LEU A 185 12.91 -7.69 -0.54
C LEU A 185 13.46 -6.35 -0.02
N ALA A 186 13.59 -6.24 1.30
CA ALA A 186 14.16 -5.04 1.92
C ALA A 186 15.63 -4.84 1.55
N GLU A 187 16.39 -5.93 1.47
CA GLU A 187 17.80 -5.90 1.05
C GLU A 187 17.95 -5.39 -0.39
N ALA A 188 17.18 -5.92 -1.34
CA ALA A 188 17.23 -5.49 -2.73
C ALA A 188 16.85 -4.01 -2.90
N ILE A 189 15.76 -3.57 -2.23
CA ILE A 189 15.33 -2.16 -2.26
C ILE A 189 16.41 -1.27 -1.63
N ARG A 190 16.96 -1.63 -0.47
CA ARG A 190 18.02 -0.87 0.18
C ARG A 190 19.27 -0.73 -0.69
N ASN A 191 19.66 -1.82 -1.35
CA ASN A 191 20.82 -1.80 -2.25
C ASN A 191 20.60 -0.87 -3.45
N ALA A 192 19.37 -0.86 -4.02
CA ALA A 192 19.01 0.05 -5.09
C ALA A 192 19.01 1.52 -4.64
N LEU A 193 18.44 1.81 -3.46
CA LEU A 193 18.44 3.14 -2.86
C LEU A 193 19.87 3.66 -2.62
N ARG A 194 20.73 2.83 -2.04
CA ARG A 194 22.15 3.19 -1.82
C ARG A 194 22.91 3.43 -3.12
N ALA A 195 22.66 2.62 -4.14
CA ALA A 195 23.28 2.82 -5.47
C ALA A 195 22.83 4.15 -6.12
N ALA A 196 21.65 4.65 -5.77
CA ALA A 196 21.13 5.95 -6.20
C ALA A 196 21.52 7.12 -5.27
N GLY A 197 22.32 6.86 -4.22
CA GLY A 197 22.80 7.91 -3.29
C GLY A 197 21.87 8.19 -2.10
N HIS A 198 20.84 7.38 -1.87
CA HIS A 198 19.98 7.45 -0.69
C HIS A 198 20.53 6.51 0.41
N ASN A 199 20.57 6.97 1.66
CA ASN A 199 21.07 6.20 2.82
C ASN A 199 19.95 5.55 3.61
#